data_ebb99a9e9115f4eeee379c2c50700d63
#
_entry.id   ebb99a9e9115f4eeee379c2c50700d63
#
_cell.length_a   1.000
_cell.length_b   1.000
_cell.length_c   1.000
_cell.angle_alpha   90.00
_cell.angle_beta   90.00
_cell.angle_gamma   90.00
#
_symmetry.space_group_name_H-M   'P 1'
#
loop_
_entity.id
_entity.type
_entity.pdbx_description
1 polymer ?
#
loop_
_entity_poly.entity_id
_entity_poly.type
_entity_poly.pdbx_seq_one_letter_code
_entity_poly.pdbx_strand_id
1 'polypeptide(L)'
;MADKYTLPVTFRAAGTSLSGQSISDSILIVAGKNWEKYSISEDFERITLQPGIIGARVNEILKPHGRKFAPDPASVKSAMVGGIVMNNASGMNCGTHANSDKELLSAKIVLADGTRLNTSDPESRTTFERKHTPFLNKIIEIRDEIRNDNELSDRIRKKYSIKNVTGLNLLPFVIYDDPFDIIAHLMVGSEGTLAFLSEVTMKTEHDYPYSASAMLYFSNIKDACRAVVAMKPGPVFSAELLDKKSLASVNDTTGTGLTAVLTETKADTPEELQANIEEIKKILSPFETVTPIHFTDKPEEYSKYWAIRSGIFPSVGGTRRPGTTVLIEDVAFPLKELPEATADLQELLVTNEYHDACIYGHALEGNFHFIISQSFDSPEQVARYEKLMDEVKTLVVDKYDGSLKAEHGTGRNMAPFVKYEWG
;
A
#
# COMPACT_ATOMS: atom_id res chain seq x y z
N MET A 1 -3.02 -24.74 23.41
CA MET A 1 -4.46 -24.93 23.75
C MET A 1 -5.32 -24.93 22.50
N ALA A 2 -5.17 -23.99 21.58
CA ALA A 2 -5.92 -23.96 20.31
C ALA A 2 -5.71 -25.25 19.50
N ASP A 3 -4.48 -25.70 19.35
CA ASP A 3 -4.13 -26.95 18.66
C ASP A 3 -4.83 -28.18 19.31
N LYS A 4 -4.81 -28.27 20.64
CA LYS A 4 -5.49 -29.38 21.38
C LYS A 4 -6.99 -29.49 21.06
N TYR A 5 -7.64 -28.38 20.74
CA TYR A 5 -9.09 -28.32 20.44
C TYR A 5 -9.39 -28.03 18.98
N THR A 6 -8.38 -28.02 18.12
CA THR A 6 -8.52 -27.72 16.68
C THR A 6 -9.24 -26.39 16.43
N LEU A 7 -8.93 -25.38 17.23
CA LEU A 7 -9.57 -24.06 17.12
C LEU A 7 -8.72 -23.14 16.24
N PRO A 8 -9.31 -22.48 15.22
CA PRO A 8 -8.62 -21.47 14.45
C PRO A 8 -8.16 -20.30 15.31
N VAL A 9 -7.02 -19.73 14.96
CA VAL A 9 -6.45 -18.55 15.63
C VAL A 9 -6.19 -17.48 14.59
N THR A 10 -6.66 -16.27 14.85
CA THR A 10 -6.38 -15.09 14.04
C THR A 10 -5.59 -14.09 14.87
N PHE A 11 -4.47 -13.62 14.35
CA PHE A 11 -3.72 -12.52 14.95
C PHE A 11 -4.22 -11.18 14.41
N ARG A 12 -4.37 -10.22 15.30
CA ARG A 12 -4.81 -8.87 14.96
C ARG A 12 -3.89 -7.85 15.65
N ALA A 13 -3.40 -6.90 14.86
CA ALA A 13 -2.75 -5.68 15.37
C ALA A 13 -3.83 -4.63 15.72
N ALA A 14 -3.81 -3.44 15.11
CA ALA A 14 -4.84 -2.42 15.34
C ALA A 14 -6.19 -2.71 14.68
N GLY A 15 -6.20 -3.58 13.66
CA GLY A 15 -7.42 -3.92 12.92
C GLY A 15 -7.91 -2.80 11.99
N THR A 16 -6.98 -2.05 11.40
CA THR A 16 -7.28 -0.94 10.47
C THR A 16 -7.56 -1.39 9.04
N SER A 17 -7.52 -2.69 8.76
CA SER A 17 -7.83 -3.28 7.46
C SER A 17 -9.24 -2.93 6.98
N LEU A 18 -9.40 -2.72 5.67
CA LEU A 18 -10.65 -2.30 5.03
C LEU A 18 -11.42 -3.44 4.36
N SER A 19 -10.80 -4.62 4.19
CA SER A 19 -11.36 -5.75 3.42
C SER A 19 -11.58 -7.01 4.26
N GLY A 20 -11.80 -6.86 5.58
CA GLY A 20 -12.22 -7.94 6.47
C GLY A 20 -11.13 -8.86 7.02
N GLN A 21 -9.85 -8.51 6.85
CA GLN A 21 -8.71 -9.33 7.32
C GLN A 21 -8.66 -9.48 8.86
N SER A 22 -9.14 -8.48 9.59
CA SER A 22 -9.06 -8.42 11.06
C SER A 22 -10.22 -9.05 11.80
N ILE A 23 -11.09 -9.80 11.10
CA ILE A 23 -12.30 -10.41 11.66
C ILE A 23 -12.09 -11.92 11.84
N SER A 24 -12.61 -12.46 12.95
CA SER A 24 -12.61 -13.90 13.23
C SER A 24 -13.87 -14.30 13.95
N ASP A 25 -14.35 -15.51 13.69
CA ASP A 25 -15.42 -16.19 14.42
C ASP A 25 -14.88 -17.18 15.48
N SER A 26 -13.58 -17.21 15.70
CA SER A 26 -12.90 -18.07 16.65
C SER A 26 -11.98 -17.27 17.59
N ILE A 27 -10.78 -17.80 17.92
CA ILE A 27 -9.85 -17.14 18.83
C ILE A 27 -9.17 -15.97 18.11
N LEU A 28 -9.43 -14.75 18.62
CA LEU A 28 -8.75 -13.54 18.17
C LEU A 28 -7.68 -13.12 19.19
N ILE A 29 -6.42 -13.10 18.76
CA ILE A 29 -5.30 -12.66 19.59
C ILE A 29 -4.88 -11.26 19.15
N VAL A 30 -5.04 -10.28 20.03
CA VAL A 30 -4.69 -8.89 19.76
C VAL A 30 -3.29 -8.59 20.27
N ALA A 31 -2.38 -8.19 19.38
CA ALA A 31 -1.07 -7.65 19.73
C ALA A 31 -1.29 -6.20 20.25
N GLY A 32 -1.20 -6.02 21.54
CA GLY A 32 -1.45 -4.73 22.21
C GLY A 32 -0.23 -4.25 22.99
N LYS A 33 -0.46 -3.49 24.06
CA LYS A 33 0.55 -2.80 24.89
C LYS A 33 1.76 -3.64 25.35
N ASN A 34 1.64 -4.96 25.43
CA ASN A 34 2.74 -5.82 25.82
C ASN A 34 3.73 -6.13 24.68
N TRP A 35 3.47 -5.61 23.48
CA TRP A 35 4.22 -5.84 22.25
C TRP A 35 4.71 -4.52 21.63
N GLU A 36 5.22 -3.59 22.46
CA GLU A 36 5.66 -2.25 22.04
C GLU A 36 7.17 -2.02 22.23
N LYS A 37 7.96 -3.08 22.49
CA LYS A 37 9.41 -2.93 22.64
C LYS A 37 10.06 -2.62 21.30
N TYR A 38 11.14 -1.82 21.37
CA TYR A 38 11.95 -1.48 20.21
C TYR A 38 13.42 -1.31 20.61
N SER A 39 14.30 -1.40 19.63
CA SER A 39 15.70 -1.00 19.75
C SER A 39 16.19 -0.40 18.42
N ILE A 40 17.09 0.58 18.50
CA ILE A 40 17.69 1.25 17.34
C ILE A 40 19.18 0.90 17.32
N SER A 41 19.73 0.66 16.12
CA SER A 41 21.17 0.48 15.93
C SER A 41 21.95 1.78 16.23
N GLU A 42 23.23 1.68 16.54
CA GLU A 42 24.08 2.83 16.87
C GLU A 42 24.21 3.82 15.71
N ASP A 43 24.13 3.34 14.46
CA ASP A 43 24.14 4.11 13.23
C ASP A 43 22.78 4.71 12.84
N PHE A 44 21.71 4.37 13.59
CA PHE A 44 20.31 4.72 13.33
C PHE A 44 19.75 4.19 12.01
N GLU A 45 20.46 3.37 11.27
CA GLU A 45 20.04 2.85 9.97
C GLU A 45 19.08 1.67 10.08
N ARG A 46 18.95 1.08 11.29
CA ARG A 46 18.10 -0.07 11.56
C ARG A 46 17.29 0.13 12.82
N ILE A 47 16.06 -0.34 12.79
CA ILE A 47 15.20 -0.40 13.97
C ILE A 47 14.57 -1.79 14.09
N THR A 48 14.60 -2.33 15.30
CA THR A 48 13.93 -3.59 15.65
C THR A 48 12.68 -3.27 16.43
N LEU A 49 11.54 -3.81 16.02
CA LEU A 49 10.22 -3.43 16.47
C LEU A 49 9.39 -4.67 16.83
N GLN A 50 8.62 -4.59 17.90
CA GLN A 50 7.55 -5.53 18.18
C GLN A 50 6.24 -5.11 17.50
N PRO A 51 5.31 -6.05 17.23
CA PRO A 51 4.16 -5.81 16.35
C PRO A 51 3.11 -4.83 16.88
N GLY A 52 3.06 -4.54 18.18
CA GLY A 52 2.05 -3.69 18.81
C GLY A 52 2.36 -2.20 18.81
N ILE A 53 3.57 -1.79 18.40
CA ILE A 53 3.92 -0.37 18.35
C ILE A 53 3.22 0.33 17.19
N ILE A 54 2.71 1.53 17.41
CA ILE A 54 2.02 2.32 16.36
C ILE A 54 3.05 2.94 15.41
N GLY A 55 2.80 2.91 14.09
CA GLY A 55 3.71 3.42 13.07
C GLY A 55 4.10 4.90 13.26
N ALA A 56 3.15 5.78 13.61
CA ALA A 56 3.46 7.17 13.93
C ALA A 56 4.40 7.30 15.14
N ARG A 57 4.27 6.42 16.14
CA ARG A 57 5.18 6.40 17.29
C ARG A 57 6.61 6.01 16.88
N VAL A 58 6.77 5.12 15.92
CA VAL A 58 8.09 4.78 15.37
C VAL A 58 8.73 6.03 14.74
N ASN A 59 7.96 6.81 13.97
CA ASN A 59 8.43 8.07 13.39
C ASN A 59 8.81 9.12 14.44
N GLU A 60 8.04 9.25 15.52
CA GLU A 60 8.41 10.13 16.66
C GLU A 60 9.75 9.73 17.29
N ILE A 61 10.02 8.42 17.40
CA ILE A 61 11.26 7.88 17.95
C ILE A 61 12.44 8.14 17.03
N LEU A 62 12.28 8.02 15.71
CA LEU A 62 13.34 8.16 14.72
C LEU A 62 13.64 9.61 14.34
N LYS A 63 12.65 10.50 14.42
CA LYS A 63 12.76 11.91 14.02
C LYS A 63 13.96 12.67 14.64
N PRO A 64 14.30 12.52 15.94
CA PRO A 64 15.48 13.18 16.52
C PRO A 64 16.81 12.78 15.87
N HIS A 65 16.83 11.69 15.13
CA HIS A 65 17.98 11.14 14.43
C HIS A 65 17.99 11.45 12.93
N GLY A 66 17.03 12.28 12.44
CA GLY A 66 16.87 12.56 11.01
C GLY A 66 16.46 11.33 10.21
N ARG A 67 15.78 10.38 10.84
CA ARG A 67 15.36 9.12 10.22
C ARG A 67 13.84 8.92 10.37
N LYS A 68 13.28 8.09 9.50
CA LYS A 68 11.86 7.72 9.52
C LYS A 68 11.65 6.23 9.24
N PHE A 69 10.50 5.75 9.63
CA PHE A 69 9.94 4.47 9.20
C PHE A 69 9.20 4.71 7.88
N ALA A 70 9.69 4.10 6.81
CA ALA A 70 9.23 4.42 5.46
C ALA A 70 7.79 4.03 5.15
N PRO A 71 7.27 2.83 5.54
CA PRO A 71 5.88 2.48 5.29
C PRO A 71 4.92 3.45 5.99
N ASP A 72 4.17 4.25 5.21
CA ASP A 72 3.34 5.34 5.69
C ASP A 72 1.86 5.23 5.25
N PRO A 73 1.16 4.11 5.55
CA PRO A 73 -0.25 3.99 5.19
C PRO A 73 -1.07 5.13 5.76
N ALA A 74 -2.18 5.47 5.13
CA ALA A 74 -3.08 6.54 5.60
C ALA A 74 -3.50 6.36 7.08
N SER A 75 -3.50 5.12 7.55
CA SER A 75 -3.78 4.73 8.95
C SER A 75 -2.56 4.78 9.88
N VAL A 76 -1.39 5.27 9.48
CA VAL A 76 -0.12 5.20 10.25
C VAL A 76 -0.24 5.74 11.69
N LYS A 77 -1.17 6.67 11.93
CA LYS A 77 -1.46 7.22 13.27
C LYS A 77 -2.15 6.25 14.22
N SER A 78 -2.71 5.16 13.71
CA SER A 78 -3.44 4.13 14.48
C SER A 78 -2.98 2.72 14.14
N ALA A 79 -2.44 2.47 12.96
CA ALA A 79 -1.95 1.16 12.54
C ALA A 79 -0.69 0.77 13.33
N MET A 80 -0.65 -0.49 13.74
CA MET A 80 0.50 -1.09 14.42
C MET A 80 1.46 -1.72 13.41
N VAL A 81 2.75 -1.71 13.73
CA VAL A 81 3.83 -2.24 12.88
C VAL A 81 3.57 -3.67 12.39
N GLY A 82 3.05 -4.55 13.26
CA GLY A 82 2.73 -5.93 12.85
C GLY A 82 1.73 -5.97 11.70
N GLY A 83 0.67 -5.14 11.74
CA GLY A 83 -0.29 -5.03 10.64
C GLY A 83 0.32 -4.36 9.39
N ILE A 84 1.10 -3.30 9.56
CA ILE A 84 1.78 -2.59 8.46
C ILE A 84 2.69 -3.56 7.69
N VAL A 85 3.53 -4.32 8.39
CA VAL A 85 4.47 -5.27 7.78
C VAL A 85 3.74 -6.45 7.14
N MET A 86 2.83 -7.11 7.88
CA MET A 86 2.16 -8.32 7.40
C MET A 86 1.19 -8.05 6.22
N ASN A 87 0.73 -6.82 6.07
CA ASN A 87 -0.04 -6.38 4.91
C ASN A 87 0.85 -5.93 3.72
N ASN A 88 2.12 -5.62 3.96
CA ASN A 88 2.99 -4.87 3.06
C ASN A 88 2.41 -3.48 2.74
N ALA A 89 1.85 -2.85 3.77
CA ALA A 89 1.26 -1.53 3.62
C ALA A 89 2.31 -0.55 3.10
N SER A 90 1.95 0.20 2.10
CA SER A 90 2.77 1.29 1.58
C SER A 90 2.19 2.64 2.00
N GLY A 91 1.84 3.49 1.11
CA GLY A 91 1.32 4.83 1.35
C GLY A 91 1.77 5.79 0.28
N MET A 92 1.78 7.07 0.62
CA MET A 92 2.01 8.15 -0.34
C MET A 92 3.47 8.35 -0.69
N ASN A 93 4.39 8.11 0.27
CA ASN A 93 5.80 8.48 0.13
C ASN A 93 6.75 7.30 -0.05
N CYS A 94 6.38 6.10 0.39
CA CYS A 94 7.29 4.95 0.30
C CYS A 94 7.30 4.27 -1.07
N GLY A 95 6.29 4.49 -1.90
CA GLY A 95 6.20 3.91 -3.22
C GLY A 95 6.35 2.39 -3.25
N THR A 96 7.01 1.90 -4.29
CA THR A 96 7.43 0.50 -4.42
C THR A 96 8.88 0.28 -3.98
N HIS A 97 9.60 1.33 -3.59
CA HIS A 97 11.03 1.28 -3.26
C HIS A 97 11.32 1.16 -1.76
N ALA A 98 10.42 1.62 -0.90
CA ALA A 98 10.59 1.65 0.55
C ALA A 98 9.37 1.11 1.32
N ASN A 99 8.58 0.22 0.70
CA ASN A 99 7.55 -0.53 1.40
C ASN A 99 8.14 -1.59 2.34
N SER A 100 7.32 -2.24 3.15
CA SER A 100 7.80 -3.20 4.16
C SER A 100 8.68 -4.32 3.57
N ASP A 101 8.40 -4.77 2.34
CA ASP A 101 9.17 -5.81 1.65
C ASP A 101 10.61 -5.38 1.33
N LYS A 102 10.81 -4.09 1.02
CA LYS A 102 12.14 -3.53 0.68
C LYS A 102 12.95 -3.14 1.92
N GLU A 103 12.25 -2.80 2.99
CA GLU A 103 12.88 -2.35 4.23
C GLU A 103 13.17 -3.49 5.22
N LEU A 104 12.58 -4.68 5.01
CA LEU A 104 12.78 -5.83 5.89
C LEU A 104 14.22 -6.32 5.86
N LEU A 105 14.83 -6.52 7.05
CA LEU A 105 16.14 -7.13 7.23
C LEU A 105 16.04 -8.52 7.87
N SER A 106 15.14 -8.68 8.84
CA SER A 106 14.93 -9.98 9.51
C SER A 106 13.60 -10.00 10.27
N ALA A 107 13.15 -11.22 10.57
CA ALA A 107 11.92 -11.45 11.32
C ALA A 107 12.12 -12.50 12.42
N LYS A 108 11.46 -12.29 13.57
CA LYS A 108 11.21 -13.35 14.56
C LYS A 108 9.76 -13.78 14.45
N ILE A 109 9.55 -15.04 14.15
CA ILE A 109 8.22 -15.59 13.88
C ILE A 109 7.93 -16.80 14.76
N VAL A 110 6.64 -17.10 14.91
CA VAL A 110 6.15 -18.32 15.53
C VAL A 110 5.21 -19.00 14.53
N LEU A 111 5.58 -20.18 14.07
CA LEU A 111 4.78 -20.99 13.14
C LEU A 111 3.55 -21.59 13.84
N ALA A 112 2.62 -22.14 13.06
CA ALA A 112 1.38 -22.72 13.55
C ALA A 112 1.59 -23.89 14.55
N ASP A 113 2.66 -24.64 14.42
CA ASP A 113 3.06 -25.72 15.34
C ASP A 113 3.76 -25.24 16.63
N GLY A 114 3.93 -23.91 16.79
CA GLY A 114 4.63 -23.29 17.90
C GLY A 114 6.14 -23.17 17.72
N THR A 115 6.70 -23.61 16.58
CA THR A 115 8.13 -23.46 16.26
C THR A 115 8.48 -21.98 16.17
N ARG A 116 9.57 -21.61 16.87
CA ARG A 116 10.11 -20.24 16.84
C ARG A 116 11.31 -20.18 15.90
N LEU A 117 11.35 -19.13 15.10
CA LEU A 117 12.46 -18.84 14.20
C LEU A 117 12.85 -17.35 14.28
N ASN A 118 14.14 -17.10 14.49
CA ASN A 118 14.76 -15.80 14.23
C ASN A 118 15.61 -15.92 12.97
N THR A 119 15.23 -15.26 11.89
CA THR A 119 15.85 -15.43 10.58
C THR A 119 17.26 -14.84 10.49
N SER A 120 17.68 -13.98 11.43
CA SER A 120 19.04 -13.41 11.48
C SER A 120 19.96 -14.07 12.50
N ASP A 121 19.43 -14.92 13.40
CA ASP A 121 20.23 -15.55 14.46
C ASP A 121 20.79 -16.91 14.00
N PRO A 122 22.12 -17.08 13.91
CA PRO A 122 22.75 -18.33 13.45
C PRO A 122 22.36 -19.56 14.27
N GLU A 123 22.20 -19.42 15.59
CA GLU A 123 21.81 -20.54 16.46
C GLU A 123 20.35 -20.96 16.22
N SER A 124 19.48 -19.98 16.08
CA SER A 124 18.07 -20.21 15.73
C SER A 124 17.94 -20.89 14.36
N ARG A 125 18.67 -20.42 13.36
CA ARG A 125 18.71 -21.01 12.00
C ARG A 125 19.20 -22.46 12.04
N THR A 126 20.33 -22.74 12.67
CA THR A 126 20.87 -24.08 12.80
C THR A 126 19.90 -25.04 13.53
N THR A 127 19.22 -24.53 14.56
CA THR A 127 18.21 -25.31 15.29
C THR A 127 17.00 -25.61 14.41
N PHE A 128 16.57 -24.64 13.62
CA PHE A 128 15.46 -24.78 12.68
C PHE A 128 15.81 -25.76 11.54
N GLU A 129 16.99 -25.64 10.93
CA GLU A 129 17.49 -26.58 9.90
C GLU A 129 17.43 -28.01 10.37
N ARG A 130 17.96 -28.29 11.57
CA ARG A 130 17.97 -29.65 12.11
C ARG A 130 16.59 -30.24 12.35
N LYS A 131 15.62 -29.42 12.74
CA LYS A 131 14.25 -29.84 13.08
C LYS A 131 13.30 -29.85 11.91
N HIS A 132 13.50 -28.94 10.95
CA HIS A 132 12.58 -28.65 9.88
C HIS A 132 13.24 -28.74 8.49
N THR A 133 14.23 -29.61 8.31
CA THR A 133 14.90 -29.86 7.01
C THR A 133 13.92 -30.09 5.86
N PRO A 134 12.83 -30.89 6.00
CA PRO A 134 11.89 -31.10 4.91
C PRO A 134 11.15 -29.80 4.51
N PHE A 135 10.87 -28.92 5.48
CA PHE A 135 10.24 -27.63 5.20
C PHE A 135 11.18 -26.71 4.40
N LEU A 136 12.46 -26.59 4.82
CA LEU A 136 13.46 -25.80 4.10
C LEU A 136 13.71 -26.34 2.69
N ASN A 137 13.80 -27.67 2.55
CA ASN A 137 13.95 -28.29 1.24
C ASN A 137 12.76 -27.95 0.32
N LYS A 138 11.54 -27.88 0.87
CA LYS A 138 10.35 -27.50 0.07
C LYS A 138 10.38 -26.02 -0.34
N ILE A 139 10.88 -25.12 0.51
CA ILE A 139 11.11 -23.71 0.15
C ILE A 139 12.10 -23.60 -1.01
N ILE A 140 13.21 -24.35 -0.93
CA ILE A 140 14.24 -24.40 -1.98
C ILE A 140 13.68 -24.99 -3.28
N GLU A 141 12.93 -26.09 -3.18
CA GLU A 141 12.27 -26.73 -4.34
C GLU A 141 11.33 -25.74 -5.07
N ILE A 142 10.46 -25.05 -4.33
CA ILE A 142 9.55 -24.03 -4.91
C ILE A 142 10.34 -22.89 -5.56
N ARG A 143 11.40 -22.40 -4.91
CA ARG A 143 12.31 -21.40 -5.47
C ARG A 143 12.88 -21.84 -6.81
N ASP A 144 13.42 -23.06 -6.83
CA ASP A 144 14.10 -23.60 -8.01
C ASP A 144 13.10 -23.91 -9.13
N GLU A 145 11.90 -24.39 -8.80
CA GLU A 145 10.80 -24.57 -9.75
C GLU A 145 10.42 -23.24 -10.41
N ILE A 146 10.21 -22.18 -9.63
CA ILE A 146 9.86 -20.85 -10.16
C ILE A 146 11.01 -20.29 -11.01
N ARG A 147 12.27 -20.43 -10.58
CA ARG A 147 13.42 -19.88 -11.31
C ARG A 147 13.75 -20.63 -12.61
N ASN A 148 13.44 -21.90 -12.67
CA ASN A 148 13.62 -22.72 -13.87
C ASN A 148 12.52 -22.47 -14.93
N ASP A 149 11.41 -21.88 -14.53
CA ASP A 149 10.37 -21.38 -15.42
C ASP A 149 10.58 -19.89 -15.67
N ASN A 150 11.22 -19.56 -16.80
CA ASN A 150 11.53 -18.18 -17.15
C ASN A 150 10.26 -17.34 -17.33
N GLU A 151 9.20 -17.91 -17.91
CA GLU A 151 7.95 -17.19 -18.16
C GLU A 151 7.27 -16.80 -16.81
N LEU A 152 7.20 -17.75 -15.88
CA LEU A 152 6.66 -17.51 -14.55
C LEU A 152 7.52 -16.51 -13.77
N SER A 153 8.84 -16.66 -13.82
CA SER A 153 9.79 -15.78 -13.14
C SER A 153 9.68 -14.34 -13.63
N ASP A 154 9.60 -14.14 -14.95
CA ASP A 154 9.45 -12.82 -15.58
C ASP A 154 8.06 -12.22 -15.28
N ARG A 155 7.01 -13.05 -15.28
CA ARG A 155 5.66 -12.61 -14.87
C ARG A 155 5.67 -12.10 -13.44
N ILE A 156 6.28 -12.83 -12.49
CA ILE A 156 6.39 -12.40 -11.09
C ILE A 156 7.12 -11.06 -11.01
N ARG A 157 8.30 -10.92 -11.65
CA ARG A 157 9.05 -9.66 -11.67
C ARG A 157 8.21 -8.50 -12.21
N LYS A 158 7.49 -8.73 -13.30
CA LYS A 158 6.63 -7.72 -13.91
C LYS A 158 5.49 -7.30 -12.99
N LYS A 159 4.79 -8.26 -12.37
CA LYS A 159 3.67 -7.98 -11.45
C LYS A 159 4.12 -7.21 -10.21
N TYR A 160 5.33 -7.45 -9.70
CA TYR A 160 5.89 -6.71 -8.57
C TYR A 160 6.72 -5.47 -8.97
N SER A 161 6.73 -5.08 -10.25
CA SER A 161 7.24 -3.78 -10.69
C SER A 161 6.26 -2.63 -10.44
N ILE A 162 5.01 -2.95 -10.14
CA ILE A 162 3.97 -2.07 -9.63
C ILE A 162 3.57 -2.50 -8.23
N LYS A 163 2.80 -1.68 -7.50
CA LYS A 163 2.24 -2.10 -6.21
C LYS A 163 1.35 -3.33 -6.41
N ASN A 164 1.62 -4.41 -5.68
CA ASN A 164 0.84 -5.64 -5.74
C ASN A 164 0.87 -6.38 -4.40
N VAL A 165 -0.30 -6.57 -3.81
CA VAL A 165 -0.54 -7.38 -2.63
C VAL A 165 -1.69 -8.37 -2.86
N THR A 166 -1.94 -8.73 -4.13
CA THR A 166 -2.93 -9.75 -4.50
C THR A 166 -2.36 -11.14 -4.23
N GLY A 167 -2.91 -11.84 -3.26
CA GLY A 167 -2.41 -13.14 -2.83
C GLY A 167 -1.15 -13.04 -1.97
N LEU A 168 -0.39 -14.15 -1.88
CA LEU A 168 0.89 -14.17 -1.17
C LEU A 168 2.01 -13.56 -2.03
N ASN A 169 2.98 -12.96 -1.37
CA ASN A 169 4.15 -12.40 -2.05
C ASN A 169 5.04 -13.51 -2.63
N LEU A 170 5.07 -13.63 -3.96
CA LEU A 170 5.91 -14.62 -4.66
C LEU A 170 7.31 -14.10 -5.01
N LEU A 171 7.52 -12.78 -4.94
CA LEU A 171 8.79 -12.16 -5.32
C LEU A 171 10.01 -12.71 -4.56
N PRO A 172 9.92 -13.04 -3.26
CA PRO A 172 11.04 -13.62 -2.50
C PRO A 172 11.66 -14.86 -3.14
N PHE A 173 10.87 -15.72 -3.77
CA PHE A 173 11.38 -16.91 -4.46
C PHE A 173 12.22 -16.57 -5.70
N VAL A 174 11.99 -15.41 -6.29
CA VAL A 174 12.72 -14.96 -7.49
C VAL A 174 14.01 -14.24 -7.14
N ILE A 175 14.05 -13.48 -6.02
CA ILE A 175 15.15 -12.55 -5.72
C ILE A 175 16.11 -13.03 -4.63
N TYR A 176 15.69 -13.91 -3.70
CA TYR A 176 16.53 -14.36 -2.60
C TYR A 176 17.02 -15.80 -2.78
N ASP A 177 18.29 -16.05 -2.50
CA ASP A 177 18.89 -17.38 -2.55
C ASP A 177 18.75 -18.14 -1.23
N ASP A 178 18.90 -17.43 -0.11
CA ASP A 178 18.82 -17.99 1.22
C ASP A 178 17.34 -18.31 1.60
N PRO A 179 17.01 -19.55 1.96
CA PRO A 179 15.66 -19.91 2.36
C PRO A 179 15.14 -19.16 3.59
N PHE A 180 16.02 -18.68 4.47
CA PHE A 180 15.60 -17.87 5.62
C PHE A 180 15.21 -16.44 5.22
N ASP A 181 15.87 -15.87 4.22
CA ASP A 181 15.46 -14.59 3.64
C ASP A 181 14.13 -14.74 2.91
N ILE A 182 13.93 -15.83 2.16
CA ILE A 182 12.64 -16.15 1.54
C ILE A 182 11.56 -16.24 2.61
N ILE A 183 11.76 -16.99 3.69
CA ILE A 183 10.78 -17.13 4.77
C ILE A 183 10.47 -15.79 5.42
N ALA A 184 11.48 -14.95 5.69
CA ALA A 184 11.28 -13.63 6.28
C ALA A 184 10.38 -12.74 5.40
N HIS A 185 10.66 -12.68 4.10
CA HIS A 185 9.93 -11.84 3.15
C HIS A 185 8.55 -12.41 2.76
N LEU A 186 8.34 -13.73 2.87
CA LEU A 186 7.01 -14.33 2.75
C LEU A 186 6.04 -13.88 3.85
N MET A 187 6.55 -13.40 4.98
CA MET A 187 5.70 -12.82 6.03
C MET A 187 5.09 -11.49 5.58
N VAL A 188 5.79 -10.74 4.74
CA VAL A 188 5.35 -9.45 4.22
C VAL A 188 4.28 -9.68 3.14
N GLY A 189 3.07 -9.18 3.37
CA GLY A 189 1.91 -9.41 2.52
C GLY A 189 1.15 -10.70 2.82
N SER A 190 1.55 -11.47 3.86
CA SER A 190 0.88 -12.73 4.25
C SER A 190 -0.41 -12.51 5.06
N GLU A 191 -0.71 -11.29 5.48
CA GLU A 191 -1.87 -10.95 6.33
C GLU A 191 -1.92 -11.75 7.64
N GLY A 192 -0.77 -12.22 8.13
CA GLY A 192 -0.68 -13.05 9.32
C GLY A 192 -1.14 -14.50 9.13
N THR A 193 -1.33 -14.97 7.90
CA THR A 193 -1.82 -16.33 7.60
C THR A 193 -0.73 -17.41 7.70
N LEU A 194 0.54 -17.03 7.58
CA LEU A 194 1.67 -17.99 7.57
C LEU A 194 2.30 -18.17 8.96
N ALA A 195 2.41 -17.10 9.74
CA ALA A 195 3.01 -17.15 11.07
C ALA A 195 2.60 -15.92 11.89
N PHE A 196 2.86 -15.98 13.21
CA PHE A 196 2.83 -14.80 14.07
C PHE A 196 4.18 -14.08 14.01
N LEU A 197 4.17 -12.80 13.65
CA LEU A 197 5.34 -11.94 13.68
C LEU A 197 5.53 -11.39 15.10
N SER A 198 6.54 -11.86 15.81
CA SER A 198 6.82 -11.42 17.18
C SER A 198 7.80 -10.24 17.27
N GLU A 199 8.64 -10.08 16.26
CA GLU A 199 9.60 -8.98 16.14
C GLU A 199 10.04 -8.85 14.69
N VAL A 200 10.33 -7.63 14.23
CA VAL A 200 10.85 -7.36 12.90
C VAL A 200 11.99 -6.35 12.99
N THR A 201 13.06 -6.57 12.24
CA THR A 201 14.14 -5.60 12.04
C THR A 201 14.02 -5.01 10.65
N MET A 202 13.95 -3.69 10.57
CA MET A 202 13.76 -2.95 9.32
C MET A 202 14.83 -1.87 9.17
N LYS A 203 15.14 -1.51 7.95
CA LYS A 203 15.90 -0.30 7.66
C LYS A 203 15.08 0.92 8.05
N THR A 204 15.76 2.00 8.27
CA THR A 204 15.15 3.33 8.42
C THR A 204 15.55 4.19 7.23
N GLU A 205 14.66 5.05 6.81
CA GLU A 205 14.89 5.98 5.71
C GLU A 205 15.30 7.37 6.21
N HIS A 206 15.93 8.13 5.33
CA HIS A 206 16.27 9.53 5.59
C HIS A 206 15.00 10.39 5.71
N ASP A 207 14.92 11.23 6.73
CA ASP A 207 13.82 12.18 6.93
C ASP A 207 14.27 13.58 6.50
N TYR A 208 13.87 13.98 5.31
CA TYR A 208 14.26 15.26 4.72
C TYR A 208 13.68 16.43 5.52
N PRO A 209 14.51 17.42 5.92
CA PRO A 209 14.06 18.53 6.75
C PRO A 209 13.22 19.58 6.03
N TYR A 210 13.31 19.64 4.70
CA TYR A 210 12.60 20.61 3.88
C TYR A 210 11.65 19.92 2.92
N SER A 211 10.43 20.44 2.80
CA SER A 211 9.42 19.95 1.85
C SER A 211 8.61 21.11 1.28
N ALA A 212 8.13 20.95 0.06
CA ALA A 212 7.17 21.83 -0.57
C ALA A 212 6.08 21.04 -1.27
N SER A 213 4.85 21.56 -1.25
CA SER A 213 3.72 20.94 -1.94
C SER A 213 3.00 21.94 -2.84
N ALA A 214 2.38 21.41 -3.89
CA ALA A 214 1.50 22.16 -4.78
C ALA A 214 0.22 21.37 -5.06
N MET A 215 -0.90 22.06 -5.16
CA MET A 215 -2.15 21.51 -5.68
C MET A 215 -2.33 21.98 -7.12
N LEU A 216 -2.19 21.06 -8.06
CA LEU A 216 -2.24 21.31 -9.50
C LEU A 216 -3.64 20.96 -10.02
N TYR A 217 -4.34 21.88 -10.69
CA TYR A 217 -5.69 21.65 -11.20
C TYR A 217 -5.69 21.48 -12.72
N PHE A 218 -6.36 20.41 -13.19
CA PHE A 218 -6.51 20.07 -14.61
C PHE A 218 -7.99 20.00 -14.99
N SER A 219 -8.30 20.29 -16.26
CA SER A 219 -9.66 20.21 -16.79
C SER A 219 -10.20 18.80 -16.90
N ASN A 220 -9.33 17.80 -17.02
CA ASN A 220 -9.71 16.39 -17.12
C ASN A 220 -8.66 15.45 -16.51
N ILE A 221 -9.09 14.22 -16.24
CA ILE A 221 -8.29 13.21 -15.56
C ILE A 221 -7.11 12.70 -16.40
N LYS A 222 -7.25 12.63 -17.73
CA LYS A 222 -6.18 12.15 -18.62
C LYS A 222 -4.97 13.08 -18.61
N ASP A 223 -5.20 14.38 -18.68
CA ASP A 223 -4.12 15.37 -18.67
C ASP A 223 -3.43 15.42 -17.30
N ALA A 224 -4.20 15.29 -16.21
CA ALA A 224 -3.64 15.11 -14.86
C ALA A 224 -2.71 13.89 -14.79
N CYS A 225 -3.15 12.73 -15.27
CA CYS A 225 -2.35 11.51 -15.30
C CYS A 225 -1.12 11.62 -16.21
N ARG A 226 -1.22 12.27 -17.38
CA ARG A 226 -0.07 12.53 -18.26
C ARG A 226 0.98 13.40 -17.58
N ALA A 227 0.56 14.42 -16.85
CA ALA A 227 1.46 15.25 -16.06
C ALA A 227 2.17 14.43 -14.95
N VAL A 228 1.45 13.53 -14.26
CA VAL A 228 2.05 12.61 -13.28
C VAL A 228 3.08 11.70 -13.92
N VAL A 229 2.76 11.08 -15.06
CA VAL A 229 3.73 10.23 -15.79
C VAL A 229 5.00 11.00 -16.14
N ALA A 230 4.86 12.24 -16.60
CA ALA A 230 6.00 13.09 -16.92
C ALA A 230 6.82 13.48 -15.69
N MET A 231 6.20 13.63 -14.53
CA MET A 231 6.88 13.96 -13.27
C MET A 231 7.66 12.79 -12.65
N LYS A 232 7.34 11.53 -12.99
CA LYS A 232 7.96 10.35 -12.35
C LYS A 232 9.49 10.32 -12.35
N PRO A 233 10.20 10.71 -13.43
CA PRO A 233 11.66 10.74 -13.43
C PRO A 233 12.26 11.96 -12.72
N GLY A 234 11.44 12.94 -12.32
CA GLY A 234 11.87 14.16 -11.65
C GLY A 234 11.94 14.04 -10.13
N PRO A 235 12.31 15.11 -9.43
CA PRO A 235 12.48 15.14 -7.98
C PRO A 235 11.12 15.23 -7.24
N VAL A 236 10.19 14.33 -7.56
CA VAL A 236 8.85 14.26 -6.97
C VAL A 236 8.78 13.06 -6.03
N PHE A 237 8.45 13.32 -4.76
CA PHE A 237 8.31 12.29 -3.73
C PHE A 237 6.92 11.68 -3.71
N SER A 238 5.89 12.47 -3.98
CA SER A 238 4.52 11.97 -4.10
C SER A 238 3.70 12.79 -5.09
N ALA A 239 2.75 12.15 -5.75
CA ALA A 239 1.73 12.79 -6.56
C ALA A 239 0.40 12.05 -6.34
N GLU A 240 -0.53 12.73 -5.66
CA GLU A 240 -1.84 12.22 -5.30
C GLU A 240 -2.89 12.76 -6.25
N LEU A 241 -3.54 11.90 -7.02
CA LEU A 241 -4.65 12.30 -7.87
C LEU A 241 -5.94 12.35 -7.06
N LEU A 242 -6.74 13.40 -7.30
CA LEU A 242 -8.07 13.60 -6.76
C LEU A 242 -9.01 13.95 -7.92
N ASP A 243 -9.94 13.07 -8.25
CA ASP A 243 -10.91 13.36 -9.30
C ASP A 243 -11.94 14.40 -8.86
N LYS A 244 -12.76 14.88 -9.79
CA LYS A 244 -13.79 15.91 -9.54
C LYS A 244 -14.79 15.50 -8.44
N LYS A 245 -15.07 14.21 -8.28
CA LYS A 245 -16.00 13.71 -7.26
C LYS A 245 -15.34 13.68 -5.89
N SER A 246 -14.08 13.31 -5.83
CA SER A 246 -13.26 13.37 -4.62
C SER A 246 -13.17 14.79 -4.07
N LEU A 247 -12.87 15.78 -4.92
CA LEU A 247 -12.83 17.20 -4.54
C LEU A 247 -14.19 17.71 -4.08
N ALA A 248 -15.26 17.35 -4.79
CA ALA A 248 -16.63 17.72 -4.41
C ALA A 248 -17.03 17.13 -3.04
N SER A 249 -16.57 15.91 -2.69
CA SER A 249 -16.90 15.28 -1.43
C SER A 249 -16.39 16.04 -0.20
N VAL A 250 -15.28 16.77 -0.35
CA VAL A 250 -14.66 17.57 0.73
C VAL A 250 -14.98 19.07 0.62
N ASN A 251 -15.95 19.45 -0.25
CA ASN A 251 -16.35 20.83 -0.49
C ASN A 251 -15.20 21.75 -0.93
N ASP A 252 -14.25 21.23 -1.71
CA ASP A 252 -13.23 22.08 -2.31
C ASP A 252 -13.82 22.93 -3.41
N THR A 253 -14.03 24.22 -3.10
CA THR A 253 -14.64 25.20 -4.02
C THR A 253 -13.71 25.60 -5.15
N THR A 254 -12.40 25.52 -4.95
CA THR A 254 -11.39 25.81 -5.99
C THR A 254 -11.38 24.72 -7.06
N GLY A 255 -11.50 23.46 -6.63
CA GLY A 255 -11.46 22.29 -7.50
C GLY A 255 -12.81 21.89 -8.11
N THR A 256 -13.85 22.72 -8.01
CA THR A 256 -15.19 22.39 -8.51
C THR A 256 -15.15 22.04 -10.01
N GLY A 257 -15.51 20.79 -10.33
CA GLY A 257 -15.54 20.27 -11.70
C GLY A 257 -14.18 19.90 -12.29
N LEU A 258 -13.09 20.10 -11.56
CA LEU A 258 -11.72 19.85 -11.98
C LEU A 258 -11.17 18.52 -11.43
N THR A 259 -10.04 18.09 -11.95
CA THR A 259 -9.19 17.04 -11.36
C THR A 259 -7.95 17.71 -10.76
N ALA A 260 -7.54 17.29 -9.57
CA ALA A 260 -6.33 17.81 -8.95
C ALA A 260 -5.23 16.74 -8.83
N VAL A 261 -3.99 17.22 -8.83
CA VAL A 261 -2.80 16.43 -8.42
C VAL A 261 -2.12 17.19 -7.29
N LEU A 262 -2.11 16.61 -6.10
CA LEU A 262 -1.32 17.10 -4.98
C LEU A 262 0.08 16.52 -5.09
N THR A 263 1.06 17.37 -5.33
CA THR A 263 2.46 16.99 -5.56
C THR A 263 3.33 17.48 -4.42
N GLU A 264 4.28 16.64 -3.98
CA GLU A 264 5.27 16.98 -2.95
C GLU A 264 6.69 16.71 -3.44
N THR A 265 7.61 17.62 -3.10
CA THR A 265 9.06 17.44 -3.22
C THR A 265 9.75 17.70 -1.89
N LYS A 266 10.92 17.09 -1.67
CA LYS A 266 11.70 17.16 -0.43
C LYS A 266 13.17 17.35 -0.73
N ALA A 267 13.92 17.92 0.23
CA ALA A 267 15.33 18.18 0.08
C ALA A 267 16.06 18.30 1.43
N ASP A 268 17.39 18.23 1.39
CA ASP A 268 18.24 18.42 2.57
C ASP A 268 18.54 19.91 2.84
N THR A 269 18.42 20.75 1.80
CA THR A 269 18.66 22.19 1.93
C THR A 269 17.55 23.00 1.24
N PRO A 270 17.35 24.28 1.65
CA PRO A 270 16.41 25.17 0.96
C PRO A 270 16.76 25.40 -0.51
N GLU A 271 18.06 25.46 -0.83
CA GLU A 271 18.57 25.68 -2.19
C GLU A 271 18.23 24.48 -3.09
N GLU A 272 18.42 23.26 -2.59
CA GLU A 272 18.03 22.03 -3.27
C GLU A 272 16.50 21.95 -3.46
N LEU A 273 15.73 22.30 -2.42
CA LEU A 273 14.28 22.36 -2.52
C LEU A 273 13.81 23.31 -3.63
N GLN A 274 14.42 24.50 -3.71
CA GLN A 274 14.10 25.45 -4.76
C GLN A 274 14.50 24.93 -6.16
N ALA A 275 15.65 24.27 -6.28
CA ALA A 275 16.07 23.65 -7.53
C ALA A 275 15.09 22.55 -7.98
N ASN A 276 14.64 21.71 -7.06
CA ASN A 276 13.64 20.67 -7.30
C ASN A 276 12.31 21.28 -7.79
N ILE A 277 11.85 22.36 -7.16
CA ILE A 277 10.63 23.07 -7.56
C ILE A 277 10.75 23.59 -9.00
N GLU A 278 11.87 24.22 -9.36
CA GLU A 278 12.05 24.75 -10.71
C GLU A 278 12.16 23.63 -11.76
N GLU A 279 12.78 22.51 -11.43
CA GLU A 279 12.82 21.34 -12.29
C GLU A 279 11.43 20.77 -12.53
N ILE A 280 10.60 20.63 -11.48
CA ILE A 280 9.22 20.16 -11.59
C ILE A 280 8.38 21.13 -12.44
N LYS A 281 8.51 22.44 -12.25
CA LYS A 281 7.84 23.44 -13.08
C LYS A 281 8.23 23.32 -14.55
N LYS A 282 9.53 23.07 -14.83
CA LYS A 282 10.02 22.83 -16.20
C LYS A 282 9.41 21.57 -16.82
N ILE A 283 9.34 20.46 -16.06
CA ILE A 283 8.67 19.22 -16.50
C ILE A 283 7.20 19.49 -16.81
N LEU A 284 6.53 20.30 -15.99
CA LEU A 284 5.11 20.61 -16.15
C LEU A 284 4.82 21.68 -17.20
N SER A 285 5.81 22.39 -17.72
CA SER A 285 5.60 23.50 -18.68
C SER A 285 4.82 23.14 -19.95
N PRO A 286 4.83 21.89 -20.47
CA PRO A 286 4.01 21.50 -21.61
C PRO A 286 2.55 21.22 -21.28
N PHE A 287 2.18 21.16 -19.99
CA PHE A 287 0.84 20.80 -19.54
C PHE A 287 0.04 22.03 -19.16
N GLU A 288 -1.20 22.12 -19.65
CA GLU A 288 -2.11 23.20 -19.30
C GLU A 288 -2.75 22.95 -17.94
N THR A 289 -2.44 23.79 -16.95
CA THR A 289 -3.09 23.81 -15.64
C THR A 289 -4.12 24.94 -15.59
N VAL A 290 -5.25 24.69 -14.93
CA VAL A 290 -6.35 25.68 -14.82
C VAL A 290 -5.94 26.86 -13.95
N THR A 291 -5.08 26.64 -12.96
CA THR A 291 -4.52 27.70 -12.11
C THR A 291 -2.99 27.71 -12.26
N PRO A 292 -2.32 28.85 -12.02
CA PRO A 292 -0.86 28.89 -12.01
C PRO A 292 -0.26 27.88 -11.05
N ILE A 293 0.86 27.25 -11.43
CA ILE A 293 1.57 26.30 -10.58
C ILE A 293 2.21 27.06 -9.42
N HIS A 294 1.78 26.75 -8.20
CA HIS A 294 2.27 27.37 -6.98
C HIS A 294 2.71 26.31 -5.97
N PHE A 295 4.02 26.17 -5.78
CA PHE A 295 4.60 25.40 -4.68
C PHE A 295 4.73 26.27 -3.44
N THR A 296 4.37 25.73 -2.29
CA THR A 296 4.59 26.36 -0.98
C THR A 296 5.37 25.43 -0.06
N ASP A 297 6.35 25.99 0.63
CA ASP A 297 7.13 25.34 1.68
C ASP A 297 6.63 25.69 3.09
N LYS A 298 5.52 26.46 3.17
CA LYS A 298 4.91 26.86 4.43
C LYS A 298 3.96 25.81 4.96
N PRO A 299 4.23 25.19 6.12
CA PRO A 299 3.40 24.14 6.70
C PRO A 299 1.93 24.54 6.88
N GLU A 300 1.64 25.79 7.23
CA GLU A 300 0.28 26.33 7.40
C GLU A 300 -0.52 26.43 6.08
N GLU A 301 0.16 26.43 4.93
CA GLU A 301 -0.45 26.44 3.62
C GLU A 301 -0.61 25.00 3.10
N TYR A 302 0.48 24.23 2.99
CA TYR A 302 0.41 22.90 2.38
C TYR A 302 -0.36 21.87 3.24
N SER A 303 -0.41 22.04 4.57
CA SER A 303 -1.23 21.17 5.42
C SER A 303 -2.73 21.19 5.04
N LYS A 304 -3.21 22.28 4.45
CA LYS A 304 -4.59 22.38 3.95
C LYS A 304 -4.81 21.45 2.75
N TYR A 305 -3.82 21.34 1.85
CA TYR A 305 -3.89 20.42 0.71
C TYR A 305 -3.93 18.96 1.18
N TRP A 306 -3.08 18.61 2.14
CA TRP A 306 -3.06 17.28 2.73
C TRP A 306 -4.32 16.97 3.55
N ALA A 307 -4.94 17.98 4.19
CA ALA A 307 -6.23 17.84 4.85
C ALA A 307 -7.37 17.53 3.86
N ILE A 308 -7.39 18.18 2.69
CA ILE A 308 -8.32 17.87 1.60
C ILE A 308 -8.16 16.38 1.22
N ARG A 309 -6.94 15.94 0.92
CA ARG A 309 -6.65 14.56 0.52
C ARG A 309 -7.10 13.54 1.56
N SER A 310 -6.76 13.76 2.82
CA SER A 310 -7.09 12.84 3.92
C SER A 310 -8.58 12.86 4.31
N GLY A 311 -9.30 13.91 3.97
CA GLY A 311 -10.72 14.08 4.25
C GLY A 311 -11.67 13.33 3.32
N ILE A 312 -11.20 12.83 2.16
CA ILE A 312 -12.07 12.23 1.12
C ILE A 312 -12.81 11.00 1.65
N PHE A 313 -12.10 10.00 2.16
CA PHE A 313 -12.73 8.75 2.64
C PHE A 313 -13.72 8.98 3.80
N PRO A 314 -13.36 9.73 4.85
CA PRO A 314 -14.30 10.07 5.92
C PRO A 314 -15.52 10.85 5.44
N SER A 315 -15.35 11.76 4.49
CA SER A 315 -16.45 12.57 3.95
C SER A 315 -17.45 11.73 3.17
N VAL A 316 -16.98 10.89 2.25
CA VAL A 316 -17.85 9.96 1.51
C VAL A 316 -18.58 9.01 2.48
N GLY A 317 -17.85 8.49 3.49
CA GLY A 317 -18.44 7.64 4.52
C GLY A 317 -19.52 8.33 5.34
N GLY A 318 -19.33 9.61 5.67
CA GLY A 318 -20.26 10.42 6.47
C GLY A 318 -21.52 10.85 5.73
N THR A 319 -21.46 11.00 4.41
CA THR A 319 -22.56 11.51 3.57
C THR A 319 -23.33 10.43 2.81
N ARG A 320 -22.93 9.14 2.95
CA ARG A 320 -23.59 8.03 2.27
C ARG A 320 -25.06 7.88 2.64
N ARG A 321 -25.87 7.35 1.74
CA ARG A 321 -27.29 7.06 2.00
C ARG A 321 -27.45 6.02 3.13
N PRO A 322 -28.43 6.19 4.03
CA PRO A 322 -28.77 5.16 4.99
C PRO A 322 -29.06 3.82 4.30
N GLY A 323 -28.65 2.70 4.91
CA GLY A 323 -28.80 1.35 4.33
C GLY A 323 -27.71 0.97 3.32
N THR A 324 -26.74 1.87 3.05
CA THR A 324 -25.58 1.54 2.22
C THR A 324 -24.31 1.38 3.07
N THR A 325 -23.35 0.64 2.54
CA THR A 325 -21.97 0.59 3.04
C THR A 325 -21.04 1.28 2.05
N VAL A 326 -19.94 1.83 2.55
CA VAL A 326 -18.86 2.34 1.72
C VAL A 326 -17.88 1.22 1.46
N LEU A 327 -17.61 0.96 0.19
CA LEU A 327 -16.57 0.06 -0.27
C LEU A 327 -15.46 0.90 -0.90
N ILE A 328 -14.23 0.54 -0.56
CA ILE A 328 -13.03 1.10 -1.17
C ILE A 328 -12.25 -0.05 -1.79
N GLU A 329 -12.04 0.03 -3.07
CA GLU A 329 -11.17 -0.87 -3.81
C GLU A 329 -9.87 -0.18 -4.21
N ASP A 330 -8.86 -0.97 -4.51
CA ASP A 330 -7.49 -0.54 -4.55
C ASP A 330 -6.77 -1.29 -5.67
N VAL A 331 -6.56 -0.61 -6.80
CA VAL A 331 -5.97 -1.18 -8.00
C VAL A 331 -4.68 -0.48 -8.38
N ALA A 332 -3.79 -1.17 -9.09
CA ALA A 332 -2.61 -0.55 -9.67
C ALA A 332 -2.49 -0.86 -11.16
N PHE A 333 -2.01 0.14 -11.90
CA PHE A 333 -1.76 0.07 -13.34
C PHE A 333 -0.28 0.35 -13.63
N PRO A 334 0.29 -0.23 -14.70
CA PRO A 334 1.57 0.23 -15.21
C PRO A 334 1.51 1.72 -15.53
N LEU A 335 2.52 2.47 -15.09
CA LEU A 335 2.48 3.95 -15.12
C LEU A 335 2.23 4.53 -16.52
N LYS A 336 2.78 3.89 -17.57
CA LYS A 336 2.59 4.30 -18.97
C LYS A 336 1.13 4.23 -19.43
N GLU A 337 0.33 3.34 -18.82
CA GLU A 337 -1.09 3.14 -19.14
C GLU A 337 -2.02 4.03 -18.30
N LEU A 338 -1.47 4.73 -17.33
CA LEU A 338 -2.24 5.45 -16.31
C LEU A 338 -3.31 6.40 -16.88
N PRO A 339 -3.05 7.22 -17.91
CA PRO A 339 -4.05 8.15 -18.44
C PRO A 339 -5.29 7.42 -19.00
N GLU A 340 -5.07 6.36 -19.76
CA GLU A 340 -6.16 5.61 -20.39
C GLU A 340 -6.86 4.71 -19.36
N ALA A 341 -6.10 4.00 -18.53
CA ALA A 341 -6.64 3.10 -17.50
C ALA A 341 -7.53 3.84 -16.49
N THR A 342 -7.14 5.06 -16.09
CA THR A 342 -7.93 5.86 -15.14
C THR A 342 -9.23 6.36 -15.77
N ALA A 343 -9.18 6.78 -17.05
CA ALA A 343 -10.37 7.21 -17.76
C ALA A 343 -11.35 6.05 -17.98
N ASP A 344 -10.84 4.89 -18.36
CA ASP A 344 -11.67 3.69 -18.52
C ASP A 344 -12.30 3.23 -17.19
N LEU A 345 -11.55 3.30 -16.08
CA LEU A 345 -12.09 3.01 -14.77
C LEU A 345 -13.21 3.98 -14.40
N GLN A 346 -13.05 5.27 -14.71
CA GLN A 346 -14.10 6.27 -14.48
C GLN A 346 -15.35 5.99 -15.31
N GLU A 347 -15.19 5.64 -16.60
CA GLU A 347 -16.29 5.26 -17.48
C GLU A 347 -17.01 4.00 -17.01
N LEU A 348 -16.25 2.99 -16.58
CA LEU A 348 -16.77 1.73 -16.05
C LEU A 348 -17.65 1.96 -14.81
N LEU A 349 -17.21 2.81 -13.88
CA LEU A 349 -18.00 3.16 -12.69
C LEU A 349 -19.33 3.85 -13.08
N VAL A 350 -19.29 4.78 -14.04
CA VAL A 350 -20.49 5.50 -14.53
C VAL A 350 -21.45 4.53 -15.25
N THR A 351 -20.93 3.64 -16.10
CA THR A 351 -21.71 2.65 -16.86
C THR A 351 -22.42 1.65 -15.93
N ASN A 352 -21.83 1.35 -14.76
CA ASN A 352 -22.43 0.52 -13.72
C ASN A 352 -23.25 1.32 -12.70
N GLU A 353 -23.66 2.57 -13.06
CA GLU A 353 -24.54 3.42 -12.27
C GLU A 353 -23.96 3.90 -10.92
N TYR A 354 -22.63 3.90 -10.77
CA TYR A 354 -21.95 4.47 -9.61
C TYR A 354 -21.53 5.92 -9.89
N HIS A 355 -22.54 6.78 -10.14
CA HIS A 355 -22.31 8.18 -10.55
C HIS A 355 -21.62 9.03 -9.48
N ASP A 356 -21.69 8.63 -8.20
CA ASP A 356 -21.04 9.31 -7.07
C ASP A 356 -19.70 8.70 -6.68
N ALA A 357 -19.22 7.69 -7.43
CA ALA A 357 -17.94 7.07 -7.16
C ALA A 357 -16.80 8.08 -7.26
N CYS A 358 -15.87 8.00 -6.31
CA CYS A 358 -14.67 8.82 -6.27
C CYS A 358 -13.46 8.01 -6.69
N ILE A 359 -12.56 8.59 -7.49
CA ILE A 359 -11.25 8.04 -7.82
C ILE A 359 -10.17 8.96 -7.27
N TYR A 360 -9.29 8.43 -6.43
CA TYR A 360 -8.15 9.15 -5.90
C TYR A 360 -7.02 8.17 -5.54
N GLY A 361 -5.81 8.65 -5.37
CA GLY A 361 -4.73 7.77 -4.90
C GLY A 361 -3.35 8.17 -5.38
N HIS A 362 -2.42 7.25 -5.17
CA HIS A 362 -0.99 7.42 -5.34
C HIS A 362 -0.61 7.34 -6.82
N ALA A 363 -0.94 8.37 -7.58
CA ALA A 363 -0.80 8.37 -9.03
C ALA A 363 0.64 8.18 -9.51
N LEU A 364 1.63 8.67 -8.74
CA LEU A 364 3.06 8.48 -9.04
C LEU A 364 3.46 6.99 -9.07
N GLU A 365 2.71 6.14 -8.37
CA GLU A 365 2.90 4.69 -8.31
C GLU A 365 1.86 3.91 -9.13
N GLY A 366 1.03 4.60 -9.93
CA GLY A 366 -0.03 3.98 -10.71
C GLY A 366 -1.16 3.38 -9.89
N ASN A 367 -1.23 3.68 -8.58
CA ASN A 367 -2.17 3.08 -7.65
C ASN A 367 -3.36 4.02 -7.39
N PHE A 368 -4.57 3.49 -7.63
CA PHE A 368 -5.81 4.22 -7.38
C PHE A 368 -6.75 3.46 -6.45
N HIS A 369 -7.40 4.24 -5.61
CA HIS A 369 -8.56 3.82 -4.85
C HIS A 369 -9.81 4.33 -5.55
N PHE A 370 -10.84 3.49 -5.65
CA PHE A 370 -12.17 3.96 -5.98
C PHE A 370 -13.13 3.65 -4.84
N ILE A 371 -13.94 4.63 -4.49
CA ILE A 371 -14.92 4.53 -3.42
C ILE A 371 -16.30 4.50 -4.02
N ILE A 372 -17.11 3.52 -3.63
CA ILE A 372 -18.53 3.40 -4.00
C ILE A 372 -19.40 3.27 -2.74
N SER A 373 -20.64 3.73 -2.85
CA SER A 373 -21.68 3.45 -1.86
C SER A 373 -22.61 2.37 -2.39
N GLN A 374 -22.64 1.21 -1.70
CA GLN A 374 -23.37 0.01 -2.14
C GLN A 374 -24.37 -0.46 -1.09
N SER A 375 -25.60 -0.79 -1.52
CA SER A 375 -26.55 -1.57 -0.76
C SER A 375 -26.44 -3.05 -1.11
N PHE A 376 -26.74 -3.92 -0.14
CA PHE A 376 -26.84 -5.37 -0.34
C PHE A 376 -28.21 -5.90 0.10
N ASP A 377 -29.24 -5.05 0.09
CA ASP A 377 -30.58 -5.34 0.60
C ASP A 377 -31.48 -6.05 -0.43
N SER A 378 -31.06 -6.16 -1.69
CA SER A 378 -31.79 -6.90 -2.71
C SER A 378 -30.87 -7.68 -3.66
N PRO A 379 -31.38 -8.74 -4.33
CA PRO A 379 -30.61 -9.49 -5.32
C PRO A 379 -30.07 -8.63 -6.47
N GLU A 380 -30.80 -7.61 -6.89
CA GLU A 380 -30.41 -6.70 -7.96
C GLU A 380 -29.19 -5.86 -7.55
N GLN A 381 -29.15 -5.41 -6.29
CA GLN A 381 -28.02 -4.66 -5.76
C GLN A 381 -26.77 -5.53 -5.64
N VAL A 382 -26.93 -6.77 -5.22
CA VAL A 382 -25.85 -7.78 -5.20
C VAL A 382 -25.32 -8.03 -6.61
N ALA A 383 -26.21 -8.30 -7.57
CA ALA A 383 -25.84 -8.56 -8.97
C ALA A 383 -25.14 -7.36 -9.62
N ARG A 384 -25.55 -6.11 -9.28
CA ARG A 384 -24.87 -4.89 -9.75
C ARG A 384 -23.43 -4.81 -9.25
N TYR A 385 -23.21 -5.08 -7.98
CA TYR A 385 -21.85 -5.08 -7.41
C TYR A 385 -20.99 -6.19 -8.01
N GLU A 386 -21.55 -7.41 -8.13
CA GLU A 386 -20.86 -8.55 -8.73
C GLU A 386 -20.43 -8.24 -10.17
N LYS A 387 -21.34 -7.68 -10.98
CA LYS A 387 -21.04 -7.24 -12.35
C LYS A 387 -19.92 -6.20 -12.37
N LEU A 388 -19.98 -5.17 -11.51
CA LEU A 388 -18.92 -4.17 -11.43
C LEU A 388 -17.56 -4.83 -11.16
N MET A 389 -17.48 -5.73 -10.18
CA MET A 389 -16.21 -6.36 -9.80
C MET A 389 -15.66 -7.27 -10.89
N ASP A 390 -16.54 -7.96 -11.64
CA ASP A 390 -16.15 -8.74 -12.81
C ASP A 390 -15.61 -7.89 -13.95
N GLU A 391 -16.19 -6.72 -14.20
CA GLU A 391 -15.72 -5.78 -15.21
C GLU A 391 -14.41 -5.09 -14.77
N VAL A 392 -14.27 -4.74 -13.48
CA VAL A 392 -13.02 -4.22 -12.90
C VAL A 392 -11.88 -5.25 -13.05
N LYS A 393 -12.15 -6.51 -12.74
CA LYS A 393 -11.18 -7.60 -12.90
C LYS A 393 -10.68 -7.66 -14.36
N THR A 394 -11.59 -7.65 -15.32
CA THR A 394 -11.27 -7.69 -16.76
C THR A 394 -10.48 -6.44 -17.20
N LEU A 395 -10.91 -5.26 -16.75
CA LEU A 395 -10.20 -4.01 -17.05
C LEU A 395 -8.76 -4.03 -16.52
N VAL A 396 -8.60 -4.39 -15.25
CA VAL A 396 -7.31 -4.32 -14.57
C VAL A 396 -6.35 -5.39 -15.08
N VAL A 397 -6.80 -6.65 -15.15
CA VAL A 397 -5.94 -7.79 -15.47
C VAL A 397 -5.75 -7.97 -16.97
N ASP A 398 -6.86 -8.10 -17.72
CA ASP A 398 -6.77 -8.50 -19.14
C ASP A 398 -6.37 -7.32 -20.03
N LYS A 399 -6.91 -6.12 -19.76
CA LYS A 399 -6.63 -4.96 -20.61
C LYS A 399 -5.31 -4.29 -20.28
N TYR A 400 -5.00 -4.14 -18.99
CA TYR A 400 -3.86 -3.33 -18.56
C TYR A 400 -2.74 -4.10 -17.85
N ASP A 401 -2.90 -5.42 -17.62
CA ASP A 401 -1.96 -6.25 -16.86
C ASP A 401 -1.55 -5.62 -15.52
N GLY A 402 -2.53 -5.02 -14.86
CA GLY A 402 -2.40 -4.35 -13.57
C GLY A 402 -2.52 -5.30 -12.38
N SER A 403 -2.69 -4.75 -11.18
CA SER A 403 -2.92 -5.47 -9.94
C SER A 403 -4.30 -5.15 -9.37
N LEU A 404 -5.02 -6.17 -8.94
CA LEU A 404 -6.34 -6.03 -8.31
C LEU A 404 -6.28 -5.54 -6.87
N LYS A 405 -5.11 -5.65 -6.23
CA LYS A 405 -4.82 -5.07 -4.92
C LYS A 405 -3.42 -4.48 -4.91
N ALA A 406 -3.35 -3.16 -4.78
CA ALA A 406 -2.10 -2.45 -4.72
C ALA A 406 -1.47 -2.46 -3.32
N GLU A 407 -2.26 -2.12 -2.26
CA GLU A 407 -1.74 -1.95 -0.90
C GLU A 407 -2.70 -2.36 0.23
N HIS A 408 -4.02 -2.50 -0.03
CA HIS A 408 -4.99 -2.81 1.04
C HIS A 408 -5.04 -4.29 1.45
N GLY A 409 -4.26 -5.14 0.82
CA GLY A 409 -4.30 -6.59 0.99
C GLY A 409 -5.48 -7.24 0.27
N THR A 410 -5.37 -8.54 0.04
CA THR A 410 -6.40 -9.31 -0.68
C THR A 410 -7.76 -9.25 0.02
N GLY A 411 -7.80 -9.56 1.30
CA GLY A 411 -9.02 -9.58 2.08
C GLY A 411 -10.13 -10.46 1.49
N ARG A 412 -11.34 -10.27 1.98
CA ARG A 412 -12.52 -11.02 1.49
C ARG A 412 -12.96 -10.57 0.11
N ASN A 413 -12.79 -9.29 -0.21
CA ASN A 413 -13.29 -8.71 -1.46
C ASN A 413 -12.54 -9.25 -2.67
N MET A 414 -11.23 -9.43 -2.60
CA MET A 414 -10.40 -9.85 -3.74
C MET A 414 -9.99 -11.33 -3.70
N ALA A 415 -10.24 -12.06 -2.60
CA ALA A 415 -9.92 -13.48 -2.53
C ALA A 415 -10.48 -14.31 -3.70
N PRO A 416 -11.71 -14.09 -4.20
CA PRO A 416 -12.25 -14.82 -5.36
C PRO A 416 -11.47 -14.58 -6.65
N PHE A 417 -10.75 -13.46 -6.77
CA PHE A 417 -10.08 -13.03 -8.01
C PHE A 417 -8.57 -13.31 -8.02
N VAL A 418 -7.99 -13.80 -6.92
CA VAL A 418 -6.54 -14.11 -6.84
C VAL A 418 -6.12 -15.08 -7.95
N LYS A 419 -6.89 -16.17 -8.13
CA LYS A 419 -6.61 -17.12 -9.20
C LYS A 419 -6.72 -16.51 -10.60
N TYR A 420 -7.60 -15.53 -10.79
CA TYR A 420 -7.75 -14.86 -12.07
C TYR A 420 -6.52 -14.01 -12.43
N GLU A 421 -5.96 -13.32 -11.46
CA GLU A 421 -4.75 -12.50 -11.68
C GLU A 421 -3.49 -13.35 -11.87
N TRP A 422 -3.38 -14.47 -11.15
CA TRP A 422 -2.14 -15.26 -11.13
C TRP A 422 -2.15 -16.52 -12.02
N GLY A 423 -3.32 -17.09 -12.34
CA GLY A 423 -3.49 -18.30 -13.15
C GLY A 423 -3.90 -19.54 -12.38
#